data_36884fe4fba9ee9de785787d6ac24d0a
#
_entry.id   36884fe4fba9ee9de785787d6ac24d0a
#
_cell.length_a   1.000
_cell.length_b   1.000
_cell.length_c   1.000
_cell.angle_alpha   90.00
_cell.angle_beta   90.00
_cell.angle_gamma   90.00
#
_symmetry.space_group_name_H-M   'P 1'
#
loop_
_entity.id
_entity.type
_entity.pdbx_description
1 polymer ?
#
loop_
_entity_poly.entity_id
_entity_poly.type
_entity_poly.pdbx_seq_one_letter_code
_entity_poly.pdbx_strand_id
1 'polypeptide(L)'
;MLYLVATPIGNLEDITLRALKVLKSVEILACEDTRNTQKLLNHYEITGKKLISYHEHNEEKTSEKIISYLEEGREVALVTDAGMPCISDPGYILVEKIKKAGLPITTLPGANAGLTALVASGIESYNYTFYGFLPRKSKDLKLKLEEILKMNTTSILYESPYRVKNLVEEISKISPTRKISVARELT
;
A
#
# COMPACT_ATOMS: atom_id res chain seq x y z
N MET A 1 13.28 -16.10 4.81
CA MET A 1 11.85 -15.89 4.46
C MET A 1 11.58 -14.40 4.29
N LEU A 2 10.77 -14.01 3.27
CA LEU A 2 10.26 -12.63 3.14
C LEU A 2 8.90 -12.49 3.84
N TYR A 3 8.76 -11.44 4.65
CA TYR A 3 7.51 -11.02 5.25
C TYR A 3 7.04 -9.71 4.60
N LEU A 4 5.84 -9.70 4.02
CA LEU A 4 5.16 -8.46 3.62
C LEU A 4 4.33 -7.99 4.82
N VAL A 5 4.67 -6.84 5.38
CA VAL A 5 4.10 -6.37 6.65
C VAL A 5 3.34 -5.06 6.43
N ALA A 6 2.02 -5.11 6.66
CA ALA A 6 1.22 -3.90 6.66
C ALA A 6 1.56 -3.00 7.85
N THR A 7 1.66 -1.70 7.59
CA THR A 7 1.89 -0.65 8.59
C THR A 7 0.63 0.17 8.82
N PRO A 8 0.52 0.89 9.94
CA PRO A 8 -0.62 1.76 10.23
C PRO A 8 -0.86 2.83 9.14
N ILE A 9 -2.13 3.19 8.93
CA ILE A 9 -2.56 4.17 7.92
C ILE A 9 -2.98 5.53 8.49
N GLY A 10 -2.70 5.78 9.77
CA GLY A 10 -3.04 7.03 10.48
C GLY A 10 -2.99 6.86 11.98
N ASN A 11 -3.45 5.74 12.50
CA ASN A 11 -3.43 5.41 13.92
C ASN A 11 -2.44 4.29 14.19
N LEU A 12 -1.43 4.54 15.01
CA LEU A 12 -0.40 3.56 15.34
C LEU A 12 -0.98 2.29 16.00
N GLU A 13 -2.08 2.39 16.74
CA GLU A 13 -2.74 1.24 17.37
C GLU A 13 -3.31 0.21 16.37
N ASP A 14 -3.46 0.57 15.09
CA ASP A 14 -3.92 -0.33 14.03
C ASP A 14 -2.86 -1.35 13.58
N ILE A 15 -1.65 -1.34 14.14
CA ILE A 15 -0.66 -2.38 13.87
C ILE A 15 -1.06 -3.69 14.52
N THR A 16 -0.89 -4.80 13.78
CA THR A 16 -1.22 -6.11 14.35
C THR A 16 -0.11 -6.59 15.31
N LEU A 17 -0.51 -7.35 16.34
CA LEU A 17 0.45 -8.01 17.23
C LEU A 17 1.44 -8.92 16.47
N ARG A 18 0.97 -9.56 15.38
CA ARG A 18 1.82 -10.38 14.52
C ARG A 18 2.84 -9.52 13.74
N ALA A 19 2.44 -8.36 13.26
CA ALA A 19 3.36 -7.41 12.62
C ALA A 19 4.46 -6.98 13.59
N LEU A 20 4.12 -6.57 14.81
CA LEU A 20 5.09 -6.22 15.84
C LEU A 20 6.05 -7.37 16.17
N LYS A 21 5.53 -8.59 16.28
CA LYS A 21 6.36 -9.78 16.53
C LYS A 21 7.37 -9.99 15.40
N VAL A 22 6.96 -9.88 14.14
CA VAL A 22 7.84 -10.04 12.98
C VAL A 22 8.86 -8.89 12.92
N LEU A 23 8.43 -7.63 13.07
CA LEU A 23 9.34 -6.49 13.09
C LEU A 23 10.40 -6.59 14.20
N LYS A 24 10.05 -7.18 15.36
CA LYS A 24 10.99 -7.44 16.44
C LYS A 24 11.97 -8.58 16.12
N SER A 25 11.53 -9.63 15.41
CA SER A 25 12.36 -10.81 15.15
C SER A 25 13.32 -10.63 13.98
N VAL A 26 12.91 -10.00 12.87
CA VAL A 26 13.77 -9.85 11.69
C VAL A 26 14.90 -8.84 11.93
N GLU A 27 16.07 -9.09 11.35
CA GLU A 27 17.20 -8.16 11.39
C GLU A 27 17.11 -7.07 10.32
N ILE A 28 16.56 -7.42 9.14
CA ILE A 28 16.58 -6.59 7.93
C ILE A 28 15.16 -6.15 7.59
N LEU A 29 14.98 -4.82 7.42
CA LEU A 29 13.74 -4.25 6.90
C LEU A 29 14.03 -3.48 5.61
N ALA A 30 13.36 -3.90 4.54
CA ALA A 30 13.24 -3.12 3.32
C ALA A 30 12.03 -2.16 3.48
N CYS A 31 12.22 -0.88 3.22
CA CYS A 31 11.21 0.15 3.49
C CYS A 31 11.28 1.28 2.46
N GLU A 32 10.15 1.89 2.18
CA GLU A 32 10.01 2.97 1.21
C GLU A 32 10.80 4.21 1.66
N ASP A 33 10.46 4.77 2.81
CA ASP A 33 11.23 5.83 3.47
C ASP A 33 11.76 5.32 4.84
N THR A 34 13.09 5.20 4.93
CA THR A 34 13.77 4.76 6.15
C THR A 34 13.50 5.66 7.36
N ARG A 35 13.21 6.95 7.12
CA ARG A 35 12.91 7.92 8.19
C ARG A 35 11.52 7.66 8.80
N ASN A 36 10.53 7.35 7.98
CA ASN A 36 9.17 7.03 8.42
C ASN A 36 9.15 5.68 9.14
N THR A 37 9.82 4.67 8.57
CA THR A 37 9.99 3.37 9.24
C THR A 37 10.71 3.51 10.57
N GLN A 38 11.75 4.35 10.66
CA GLN A 38 12.46 4.57 11.93
C GLN A 38 11.56 5.19 13.02
N LYS A 39 10.65 6.11 12.64
CA LYS A 39 9.67 6.67 13.60
C LYS A 39 8.73 5.58 14.13
N LEU A 40 8.23 4.70 13.25
CA LEU A 40 7.40 3.56 13.62
C LEU A 40 8.14 2.63 14.60
N LEU A 41 9.37 2.25 14.26
CA LEU A 41 10.19 1.39 15.10
C LEU A 41 10.47 2.00 16.48
N ASN A 42 10.80 3.29 16.52
CA ASN A 42 11.04 4.01 17.77
C ASN A 42 9.81 4.04 18.67
N HIS A 43 8.61 4.24 18.09
CA HIS A 43 7.36 4.23 18.83
C HIS A 43 7.11 2.89 19.56
N TYR A 44 7.47 1.79 18.92
CA TYR A 44 7.33 0.44 19.51
C TYR A 44 8.61 -0.09 20.19
N GLU A 45 9.59 0.78 20.44
CA GLU A 45 10.86 0.44 21.11
C GLU A 45 11.61 -0.70 20.41
N ILE A 46 11.52 -0.76 19.07
CA ILE A 46 12.21 -1.74 18.24
C ILE A 46 13.54 -1.15 17.77
N THR A 47 14.65 -1.73 18.18
CA THR A 47 16.00 -1.24 17.89
C THR A 47 16.86 -2.28 17.17
N GLY A 48 18.06 -1.90 16.71
CA GLY A 48 19.04 -2.82 16.13
C GLY A 48 18.69 -3.34 14.73
N LYS A 49 17.85 -2.64 13.98
CA LYS A 49 17.40 -3.04 12.64
C LYS A 49 18.28 -2.46 11.54
N LYS A 50 18.57 -3.28 10.53
CA LYS A 50 19.22 -2.84 9.29
C LYS A 50 18.14 -2.39 8.30
N LEU A 51 17.99 -1.07 8.13
CA LEU A 51 17.04 -0.51 7.16
C LEU A 51 17.67 -0.46 5.76
N ILE A 52 16.90 -0.88 4.76
CA ILE A 52 17.28 -0.83 3.34
C ILE A 52 16.19 -0.05 2.62
N SER A 53 16.58 1.04 1.95
CA SER A 53 15.64 1.80 1.11
C SER A 53 15.20 0.96 -0.09
N TYR A 54 13.87 0.83 -0.26
CA TYR A 54 13.22 0.08 -1.33
C TYR A 54 12.03 0.90 -1.86
N HIS A 55 12.19 1.55 -3.00
CA HIS A 55 11.20 2.44 -3.62
C HIS A 55 11.20 2.25 -5.15
N GLU A 56 10.21 2.78 -5.84
CA GLU A 56 9.98 2.58 -7.28
C GLU A 56 11.21 2.80 -8.18
N HIS A 57 12.14 3.69 -7.77
CA HIS A 57 13.33 3.98 -8.57
C HIS A 57 14.51 3.02 -8.34
N ASN A 58 14.46 2.16 -7.31
CA ASN A 58 15.56 1.23 -7.01
C ASN A 58 15.12 -0.24 -6.85
N GLU A 59 13.84 -0.56 -7.07
CA GLU A 59 13.25 -1.89 -6.89
C GLU A 59 14.07 -3.01 -7.53
N GLU A 60 14.50 -2.83 -8.78
CA GLU A 60 15.25 -3.85 -9.52
C GLU A 60 16.54 -4.25 -8.81
N LYS A 61 17.40 -3.27 -8.54
CA LYS A 61 18.70 -3.49 -7.90
C LYS A 61 18.58 -3.96 -6.45
N THR A 62 17.64 -3.37 -5.70
CA THR A 62 17.47 -3.69 -4.28
C THR A 62 16.83 -5.07 -4.12
N SER A 63 15.96 -5.49 -5.05
CA SER A 63 15.40 -6.85 -5.05
C SER A 63 16.47 -7.93 -5.12
N GLU A 64 17.50 -7.77 -5.97
CA GLU A 64 18.62 -8.72 -6.07
C GLU A 64 19.35 -8.87 -4.74
N LYS A 65 19.60 -7.75 -4.06
CA LYS A 65 20.23 -7.76 -2.74
C LYS A 65 19.36 -8.44 -1.67
N ILE A 66 18.05 -8.23 -1.71
CA ILE A 66 17.12 -8.88 -0.78
C ILE A 66 17.08 -10.39 -1.05
N ILE A 67 17.05 -10.81 -2.30
CA ILE A 67 17.09 -12.22 -2.69
C ILE A 67 18.36 -12.89 -2.15
N SER A 68 19.53 -12.26 -2.33
CA SER A 68 20.78 -12.78 -1.76
C SER A 68 20.69 -13.03 -0.25
N TYR A 69 20.10 -12.10 0.52
CA TYR A 69 19.90 -12.33 1.96
C TYR A 69 18.95 -13.50 2.25
N LEU A 70 17.92 -13.69 1.45
CA LEU A 70 16.97 -14.80 1.63
C LEU A 70 17.62 -16.15 1.27
N GLU A 71 18.49 -16.20 0.26
CA GLU A 71 19.29 -17.38 -0.13
C GLU A 71 20.31 -17.74 0.93
N GLU A 72 20.87 -16.75 1.65
CA GLU A 72 21.70 -16.94 2.84
C GLU A 72 20.91 -17.47 4.06
N GLY A 73 19.59 -17.70 3.91
CA GLY A 73 18.71 -18.16 5.00
C GLY A 73 18.24 -17.06 5.94
N ARG A 74 18.53 -15.79 5.67
CA ARG A 74 18.13 -14.67 6.51
C ARG A 74 16.64 -14.33 6.31
N GLU A 75 16.06 -13.69 7.31
CA GLU A 75 14.69 -13.18 7.26
C GLU A 75 14.67 -11.68 6.95
N VAL A 76 13.79 -11.27 6.07
CA VAL A 76 13.61 -9.87 5.66
C VAL A 76 12.13 -9.50 5.77
N ALA A 77 11.82 -8.32 6.30
CA ALA A 77 10.48 -7.74 6.19
C ALA A 77 10.48 -6.60 5.17
N LEU A 78 9.46 -6.56 4.30
CA LEU A 78 9.13 -5.42 3.47
C LEU A 78 7.98 -4.66 4.13
N VAL A 79 8.16 -3.37 4.35
CA VAL A 79 7.18 -2.42 4.85
C VAL A 79 7.07 -1.22 3.91
N THR A 80 5.92 -0.56 3.89
CA THR A 80 5.68 0.71 3.21
C THR A 80 5.44 1.82 4.22
N ASP A 81 5.33 3.05 3.79
CA ASP A 81 5.10 4.19 4.67
C ASP A 81 3.75 4.08 5.39
N ALA A 82 2.72 3.56 4.71
CA ALA A 82 1.39 3.34 5.28
C ALA A 82 0.63 2.24 4.52
N GLY A 83 0.04 1.29 5.23
CA GLY A 83 -0.80 0.25 4.66
C GLY A 83 -0.07 -0.98 4.17
N MET A 84 -0.60 -1.60 3.11
CA MET A 84 -0.15 -2.88 2.58
C MET A 84 0.92 -2.69 1.50
N PRO A 85 2.11 -3.31 1.61
CA PRO A 85 3.07 -3.37 0.51
C PRO A 85 2.42 -3.88 -0.79
N CYS A 86 2.89 -3.38 -1.93
CA CYS A 86 2.39 -3.70 -3.27
C CYS A 86 1.00 -3.12 -3.63
N ILE A 87 0.31 -2.43 -2.74
CA ILE A 87 -1.00 -1.83 -3.01
C ILE A 87 -0.85 -0.31 -3.17
N SER A 88 -0.61 0.14 -4.38
CA SER A 88 -0.19 1.52 -4.74
C SER A 88 1.18 1.92 -4.20
N ASP A 89 1.95 0.95 -3.73
CA ASP A 89 3.26 1.08 -3.10
C ASP A 89 4.27 0.11 -3.75
N PRO A 90 5.57 0.31 -3.57
CA PRO A 90 6.61 -0.59 -4.05
C PRO A 90 6.47 -2.02 -3.50
N GLY A 91 6.97 -3.02 -4.24
CA GLY A 91 7.04 -4.40 -3.76
C GLY A 91 6.69 -5.47 -4.79
N TYR A 92 5.88 -5.15 -5.81
CA TYR A 92 5.45 -6.11 -6.82
C TYR A 92 6.64 -6.83 -7.48
N ILE A 93 7.66 -6.08 -7.90
CA ILE A 93 8.86 -6.64 -8.56
C ILE A 93 9.59 -7.63 -7.64
N LEU A 94 9.74 -7.28 -6.36
CA LEU A 94 10.36 -8.17 -5.38
C LEU A 94 9.56 -9.46 -5.21
N VAL A 95 8.24 -9.34 -5.03
CA VAL A 95 7.36 -10.51 -4.87
C VAL A 95 7.44 -11.43 -6.08
N GLU A 96 7.39 -10.85 -7.30
CA GLU A 96 7.51 -11.62 -8.54
C GLU A 96 8.84 -12.39 -8.62
N LYS A 97 9.96 -11.71 -8.36
CA LYS A 97 11.30 -12.33 -8.37
C LYS A 97 11.43 -13.43 -7.33
N ILE A 98 10.94 -13.22 -6.11
CA ILE A 98 10.97 -14.21 -5.02
C ILE A 98 10.14 -15.45 -5.38
N LYS A 99 8.95 -15.27 -5.96
CA LYS A 99 8.11 -16.38 -6.43
C LYS A 99 8.81 -17.18 -7.54
N LYS A 100 9.47 -16.51 -8.49
CA LYS A 100 10.26 -17.15 -9.55
C LYS A 100 11.45 -17.93 -8.99
N ALA A 101 12.09 -17.43 -7.95
CA ALA A 101 13.21 -18.10 -7.26
C ALA A 101 12.77 -19.22 -6.32
N GLY A 102 11.48 -19.47 -6.13
CA GLY A 102 10.97 -20.50 -5.21
C GLY A 102 11.25 -20.23 -3.73
N LEU A 103 11.58 -18.98 -3.37
CA LEU A 103 11.90 -18.60 -2.01
C LEU A 103 10.64 -18.40 -1.16
N PRO A 104 10.70 -18.69 0.16
CA PRO A 104 9.53 -18.59 1.02
C PRO A 104 9.13 -17.14 1.27
N ILE A 105 7.82 -16.87 1.10
CA ILE A 105 7.20 -15.57 1.29
C ILE A 105 5.88 -15.70 2.04
N THR A 106 5.58 -14.76 2.92
CA THR A 106 4.27 -14.66 3.59
C THR A 106 3.82 -13.20 3.71
N THR A 107 2.51 -12.99 3.67
CA THR A 107 1.89 -11.67 3.86
C THR A 107 1.15 -11.64 5.18
N LEU A 108 1.37 -10.60 5.97
CA LEU A 108 0.64 -10.37 7.20
C LEU A 108 -0.57 -9.48 6.91
N PRO A 109 -1.81 -9.92 7.23
CA PRO A 109 -2.98 -9.06 7.15
C PRO A 109 -2.79 -7.81 8.02
N GLY A 110 -3.35 -6.69 7.58
CA GLY A 110 -3.27 -5.45 8.35
C GLY A 110 -4.02 -4.30 7.71
N ALA A 111 -3.73 -3.09 8.14
CA ALA A 111 -4.41 -1.88 7.73
C ALA A 111 -4.41 -1.69 6.20
N ASN A 112 -5.56 -1.28 5.65
CA ASN A 112 -5.76 -1.00 4.24
C ASN A 112 -6.77 0.13 4.06
N ALA A 113 -6.32 1.29 3.58
CA ALA A 113 -7.14 2.49 3.48
C ALA A 113 -8.36 2.31 2.56
N GLY A 114 -8.19 1.64 1.42
CA GLY A 114 -9.28 1.42 0.46
C GLY A 114 -10.41 0.57 1.03
N LEU A 115 -10.09 -0.53 1.71
CA LEU A 115 -11.08 -1.39 2.33
C LEU A 115 -11.72 -0.74 3.56
N THR A 116 -10.95 -0.01 4.37
CA THR A 116 -11.48 0.74 5.51
C THR A 116 -12.49 1.80 5.04
N ALA A 117 -12.16 2.54 3.99
CA ALA A 117 -13.06 3.52 3.38
C ALA A 117 -14.31 2.85 2.79
N LEU A 118 -14.16 1.72 2.09
CA LEU A 118 -15.28 0.98 1.49
C LEU A 118 -16.29 0.55 2.55
N VAL A 119 -15.83 -0.07 3.63
CA VAL A 119 -16.69 -0.56 4.72
C VAL A 119 -17.42 0.60 5.41
N ALA A 120 -16.75 1.75 5.59
CA ALA A 120 -17.34 2.94 6.22
C ALA A 120 -18.25 3.75 5.29
N SER A 121 -18.19 3.53 3.97
CA SER A 121 -18.86 4.38 2.96
C SER A 121 -20.38 4.23 2.90
N GLY A 122 -20.93 3.07 3.29
CA GLY A 122 -22.34 2.72 3.05
C GLY A 122 -22.69 2.53 1.57
N ILE A 123 -21.70 2.41 0.68
CA ILE A 123 -21.86 2.03 -0.73
C ILE A 123 -21.74 0.51 -0.83
N GLU A 124 -22.40 -0.09 -1.83
CA GLU A 124 -22.36 -1.54 -2.05
C GLU A 124 -20.92 -2.06 -2.14
N SER A 125 -20.61 -3.07 -1.34
CA SER A 125 -19.25 -3.61 -1.18
C SER A 125 -19.06 -5.03 -1.71
N TYR A 126 -20.12 -5.68 -2.24
CA TYR A 126 -20.03 -7.06 -2.74
C TYR A 126 -19.12 -7.18 -3.97
N ASN A 127 -19.22 -6.20 -4.87
CA ASN A 127 -18.38 -6.12 -6.07
C ASN A 127 -17.72 -4.76 -6.13
N TYR A 128 -16.40 -4.74 -6.08
CA TYR A 128 -15.64 -3.49 -6.19
C TYR A 128 -14.39 -3.68 -7.03
N THR A 129 -13.92 -2.58 -7.60
CA THR A 129 -12.66 -2.51 -8.35
C THR A 129 -11.75 -1.47 -7.71
N PHE A 130 -10.53 -1.85 -7.40
CA PHE A 130 -9.51 -0.93 -6.91
C PHE A 130 -8.68 -0.40 -8.10
N TYR A 131 -8.64 0.90 -8.26
CA TYR A 131 -7.90 1.58 -9.33
C TYR A 131 -6.66 2.33 -8.82
N GLY A 132 -6.56 2.57 -7.52
CA GLY A 132 -5.47 3.36 -6.95
C GLY A 132 -5.49 4.81 -7.43
N PHE A 133 -4.32 5.38 -7.70
CA PHE A 133 -4.17 6.75 -8.19
C PHE A 133 -4.43 6.85 -9.69
N LEU A 134 -5.31 7.78 -10.07
CA LEU A 134 -5.64 8.04 -11.47
C LEU A 134 -4.59 8.95 -12.15
N PRO A 135 -4.55 8.96 -13.50
CA PRO A 135 -3.64 9.81 -14.26
C PRO A 135 -3.73 11.28 -13.86
N ARG A 136 -2.56 11.96 -13.84
CA ARG A 136 -2.49 13.39 -13.48
C ARG A 136 -2.90 14.32 -14.62
N LYS A 137 -2.69 13.91 -15.89
CA LYS A 137 -3.04 14.71 -17.06
C LYS A 137 -4.54 14.72 -17.26
N SER A 138 -5.15 15.90 -17.41
CA SER A 138 -6.60 16.08 -17.49
C SER A 138 -7.27 15.22 -18.58
N LYS A 139 -6.67 15.12 -19.77
CA LYS A 139 -7.21 14.30 -20.86
C LYS A 139 -7.26 12.81 -20.47
N ASP A 140 -6.18 12.28 -19.92
CA ASP A 140 -6.06 10.87 -19.55
C ASP A 140 -6.97 10.54 -18.34
N LEU A 141 -7.07 11.49 -17.40
CA LEU A 141 -8.00 11.39 -16.26
C LEU A 141 -9.44 11.27 -16.74
N LYS A 142 -9.87 12.15 -17.66
CA LYS A 142 -11.24 12.13 -18.20
C LYS A 142 -11.56 10.81 -18.90
N LEU A 143 -10.68 10.33 -19.76
CA LEU A 143 -10.84 9.04 -20.45
C LEU A 143 -10.97 7.89 -19.45
N LYS A 144 -10.11 7.88 -18.40
CA LYS A 144 -10.16 6.84 -17.38
C LYS A 144 -11.44 6.91 -16.53
N LEU A 145 -11.91 8.10 -16.21
CA LEU A 145 -13.17 8.29 -15.50
C LEU A 145 -14.38 7.83 -16.34
N GLU A 146 -14.41 8.13 -17.64
CA GLU A 146 -15.45 7.64 -18.55
C GLU A 146 -15.50 6.11 -18.62
N GLU A 147 -14.35 5.43 -18.58
CA GLU A 147 -14.26 3.98 -18.49
C GLU A 147 -14.81 3.46 -17.14
N ILE A 148 -14.32 4.00 -16.03
CA ILE A 148 -14.69 3.59 -14.67
C ILE A 148 -16.19 3.78 -14.41
N LEU A 149 -16.74 4.92 -14.80
CA LEU A 149 -18.14 5.29 -14.51
C LEU A 149 -19.17 4.50 -15.35
N LYS A 150 -18.73 3.83 -16.43
CA LYS A 150 -19.56 2.86 -17.16
C LYS A 150 -19.72 1.53 -16.42
N MET A 151 -18.80 1.22 -15.50
CA MET A 151 -18.85 -0.03 -14.77
C MET A 151 -19.94 0.03 -13.68
N ASN A 152 -20.73 -1.04 -13.57
CA ASN A 152 -21.75 -1.18 -12.52
C ASN A 152 -21.16 -1.83 -11.24
N THR A 153 -20.01 -1.36 -10.81
CA THR A 153 -19.34 -1.82 -9.59
C THR A 153 -18.86 -0.64 -8.77
N THR A 154 -18.68 -0.83 -7.48
CA THR A 154 -18.06 0.18 -6.63
C THR A 154 -16.59 0.33 -7.02
N SER A 155 -16.16 1.57 -7.20
CA SER A 155 -14.78 1.89 -7.59
C SER A 155 -14.06 2.56 -6.43
N ILE A 156 -12.90 2.04 -6.07
CA ILE A 156 -12.03 2.61 -5.03
C ILE A 156 -10.90 3.35 -5.72
N LEU A 157 -10.76 4.63 -5.41
CA LEU A 157 -9.74 5.51 -5.95
C LEU A 157 -8.90 6.09 -4.80
N TYR A 158 -7.61 6.25 -5.01
CA TYR A 158 -6.75 7.06 -4.15
C TYR A 158 -6.52 8.42 -4.79
N GLU A 159 -6.57 9.46 -3.98
CA GLU A 159 -6.26 10.80 -4.47
C GLU A 159 -5.65 11.68 -3.38
N SER A 160 -4.80 12.61 -3.79
CA SER A 160 -4.21 13.55 -2.86
C SER A 160 -5.23 14.59 -2.39
N PRO A 161 -5.10 15.12 -1.15
CA PRO A 161 -5.98 16.17 -0.64
C PRO A 161 -6.08 17.41 -1.53
N TYR A 162 -5.01 17.70 -2.29
CA TYR A 162 -4.94 18.86 -3.20
C TYR A 162 -5.71 18.65 -4.52
N ARG A 163 -6.01 17.41 -4.88
CA ARG A 163 -6.62 17.07 -6.16
C ARG A 163 -8.04 16.50 -6.04
N VAL A 164 -8.42 16.05 -4.84
CA VAL A 164 -9.73 15.40 -4.62
C VAL A 164 -10.90 16.28 -5.07
N LYS A 165 -10.84 17.60 -4.86
CA LYS A 165 -11.88 18.54 -5.32
C LYS A 165 -12.06 18.46 -6.85
N ASN A 166 -10.98 18.58 -7.59
CA ASN A 166 -11.01 18.49 -9.05
C ASN A 166 -11.51 17.11 -9.54
N LEU A 167 -11.08 16.03 -8.87
CA LEU A 167 -11.56 14.69 -9.21
C LEU A 167 -13.08 14.56 -9.05
N VAL A 168 -13.64 15.05 -7.94
CA VAL A 168 -15.09 15.04 -7.69
C VAL A 168 -15.84 15.90 -8.71
N GLU A 169 -15.31 17.07 -9.07
CA GLU A 169 -15.88 17.94 -10.09
C GLU A 169 -15.92 17.24 -11.47
N GLU A 170 -14.85 16.55 -11.87
CA GLU A 170 -14.81 15.80 -13.14
C GLU A 170 -15.79 14.60 -13.13
N ILE A 171 -15.89 13.87 -12.01
CA ILE A 171 -16.89 12.80 -11.86
C ILE A 171 -18.32 13.37 -12.00
N SER A 172 -18.61 14.50 -11.35
CA SER A 172 -19.93 15.16 -11.40
C SER A 172 -20.32 15.59 -12.81
N LYS A 173 -19.37 16.03 -13.63
CA LYS A 173 -19.64 16.39 -15.05
C LYS A 173 -20.02 15.18 -15.90
N ILE A 174 -19.44 14.00 -15.61
CA ILE A 174 -19.68 12.78 -16.39
C ILE A 174 -20.90 12.03 -15.87
N SER A 175 -21.07 11.94 -14.56
CA SER A 175 -22.14 11.18 -13.90
C SER A 175 -22.67 11.91 -12.67
N PRO A 176 -23.56 12.90 -12.85
CA PRO A 176 -24.02 13.79 -11.77
C PRO A 176 -24.83 13.09 -10.69
N THR A 177 -25.36 11.90 -10.94
CA THR A 177 -26.15 11.11 -9.98
C THR A 177 -25.37 10.00 -9.30
N ARG A 178 -24.06 9.84 -9.62
CA ARG A 178 -23.22 8.81 -9.02
C ARG A 178 -23.04 9.06 -7.54
N LYS A 179 -23.35 8.06 -6.71
CA LYS A 179 -23.04 8.12 -5.27
C LYS A 179 -21.54 8.11 -5.07
N ILE A 180 -21.03 9.01 -4.25
CA ILE A 180 -19.61 9.13 -3.89
C ILE A 180 -19.49 9.19 -2.38
N SER A 181 -18.48 8.53 -1.84
CA SER A 181 -18.00 8.70 -0.48
C SER A 181 -16.56 9.20 -0.53
N VAL A 182 -16.24 10.24 0.20
CA VAL A 182 -14.88 10.76 0.34
C VAL A 182 -14.43 10.49 1.76
N ALA A 183 -13.40 9.67 1.89
CA ALA A 183 -12.82 9.28 3.17
C ALA A 183 -11.46 9.96 3.37
N ARG A 184 -11.27 10.55 4.53
CA ARG A 184 -10.01 11.17 4.96
C ARG A 184 -9.86 11.04 6.46
N GLU A 185 -8.67 10.59 6.90
CA GLU A 185 -8.34 10.50 8.33
C GLU A 185 -9.42 9.75 9.14
N LEU A 186 -9.75 8.52 8.67
CA LEU A 186 -10.77 7.67 9.30
C LEU A 186 -10.29 6.94 10.56
N THR A 187 -8.96 6.86 10.78
CA THR A 187 -8.35 6.12 11.89
C THR A 187 -7.52 7.01 12.77
#